data_fd1c337bb5d56bb09ffe5752b2f9aa01
#
_entry.id   fd1c337bb5d56bb09ffe5752b2f9aa01
#
_cell.length_a   1.000
_cell.length_b   1.000
_cell.length_c   1.000
_cell.angle_alpha   90.00
_cell.angle_beta   90.00
_cell.angle_gamma   90.00
#
_symmetry.space_group_name_H-M   'P 1'
#
loop_
_entity.id
_entity.type
_entity.pdbx_description
1 polymer ?
#
loop_
_entity_poly.entity_id
_entity_poly.type
_entity_poly.pdbx_seq_one_letter_code
_entity_poly.pdbx_strand_id
1 'polypeptide(L)'
;MTTTRTKLAAQGSDWETLSARMQERRADDVDWQHGRAAVYIFNAGEDVMQVARDAYGLFQAENGLGPLAFPSLRSMEEDIIGIGLDLLDGPSEACGNMTSGGTESILLAVKTCRDQAMSRGRSMEGAHIVVPSTAHPAFDKACHYFGLGIRRVPVAKDRRADARAMGEAVNADTLMLVGSAPCFPYGLVDPIEALSELAQSKGVWLHVDACVGAYFLPFARMNGVEVPAFSFELPGVSSISGDLHKYGYASKGASTLFHRSEEQRTHQIFQCDEWPAGHMTTPTMAGTRPGGAIASAWAVMHYLGEDGYREKARQVCEAREKLTEGIERIPGLQTYGEPNLSIMLYGSDRLDAFALYGRMLKRGWFSGVVTEPRAIHLMLAPCHLEVADEYLADLEACVAELAAADEQPTGHQARYN
;
A
#
# COMPACT_ATOMS: atom_id res chain seq x y z
N MET A 1 -10.43 26.90 21.67
CA MET A 1 -9.11 26.96 22.31
C MET A 1 -8.16 27.66 21.34
N THR A 2 -7.64 28.84 21.70
CA THR A 2 -6.61 29.53 20.90
C THR A 2 -5.30 28.75 21.06
N THR A 3 -4.91 27.99 20.06
CA THR A 3 -3.61 27.32 20.02
C THR A 3 -2.52 28.36 19.98
N THR A 4 -1.79 28.52 21.07
CA THR A 4 -0.60 29.41 21.13
C THR A 4 0.43 28.85 20.13
N ARG A 5 0.82 29.66 19.13
CA ARG A 5 1.85 29.23 18.15
C ARG A 5 3.18 29.05 18.87
N THR A 6 3.81 27.89 18.63
CA THR A 6 5.16 27.63 19.13
C THR A 6 6.15 28.60 18.46
N LYS A 7 6.97 29.26 19.23
CA LYS A 7 8.06 30.14 18.74
C LYS A 7 9.38 29.39 18.78
N LEU A 8 10.22 29.66 17.79
CA LEU A 8 11.59 29.16 17.81
C LEU A 8 12.32 29.81 19.02
N ALA A 9 12.98 28.99 19.82
CA ALA A 9 13.77 29.47 20.93
C ALA A 9 14.98 30.26 20.42
N ALA A 10 15.41 31.30 21.18
CA ALA A 10 16.58 32.08 20.83
C ALA A 10 17.89 31.27 20.92
N GLN A 11 17.93 30.27 21.80
CA GLN A 11 19.07 29.37 21.96
C GLN A 11 18.64 27.93 21.59
N GLY A 12 19.53 27.18 20.93
CA GLY A 12 19.35 25.77 20.65
C GLY A 12 19.40 24.91 21.93
N SER A 13 18.94 23.68 21.83
CA SER A 13 19.10 22.69 22.89
C SER A 13 20.14 21.64 22.45
N ASP A 14 20.81 21.02 23.39
CA ASP A 14 21.68 19.88 23.11
C ASP A 14 20.87 18.64 22.67
N TRP A 15 21.57 17.69 22.09
CA TRP A 15 20.94 16.47 21.54
C TRP A 15 20.31 15.60 22.63
N GLU A 16 20.92 15.52 23.83
CA GLU A 16 20.41 14.69 24.92
C GLU A 16 19.04 15.22 25.37
N THR A 17 18.92 16.54 25.58
CA THR A 17 17.65 17.22 25.89
C THR A 17 16.59 17.00 24.79
N LEU A 18 16.98 17.14 23.51
CA LEU A 18 16.04 16.94 22.39
C LEU A 18 15.58 15.48 22.28
N SER A 19 16.52 14.54 22.41
CA SER A 19 16.22 13.11 22.37
C SER A 19 15.24 12.71 23.48
N ALA A 20 15.47 13.17 24.72
CA ALA A 20 14.56 12.92 25.82
C ALA A 20 13.14 13.46 25.56
N ARG A 21 13.03 14.69 25.03
CA ARG A 21 11.73 15.28 24.64
C ARG A 21 11.04 14.53 23.50
N MET A 22 11.80 13.98 22.56
CA MET A 22 11.25 13.17 21.47
C MET A 22 10.70 11.85 22.03
N GLN A 23 11.41 11.20 22.97
CA GLN A 23 10.91 9.99 23.63
C GLN A 23 9.65 10.27 24.46
N GLU A 24 9.61 11.36 25.20
CA GLU A 24 8.42 11.77 25.95
C GLU A 24 7.20 11.95 25.03
N ARG A 25 7.38 12.55 23.84
CA ARG A 25 6.29 12.72 22.85
C ARG A 25 5.81 11.41 22.24
N ARG A 26 6.62 10.36 22.29
CA ARG A 26 6.26 9.02 21.82
C ARG A 26 5.56 8.15 22.87
N ALA A 27 5.41 8.64 24.08
CA ALA A 27 4.86 7.84 25.20
C ALA A 27 3.43 7.35 24.94
N ASP A 28 2.66 8.08 24.14
CA ASP A 28 1.29 7.72 23.75
C ASP A 28 1.21 7.00 22.40
N ASP A 29 2.34 6.76 21.71
CA ASP A 29 2.34 5.99 20.46
C ASP A 29 2.05 4.52 20.76
N VAL A 30 1.38 3.85 19.81
CA VAL A 30 1.15 2.40 19.90
C VAL A 30 2.49 1.66 19.95
N ASP A 31 2.59 0.63 20.76
CA ASP A 31 3.76 -0.24 20.87
C ASP A 31 3.92 -1.15 19.64
N TRP A 32 4.15 -0.54 18.50
CA TRP A 32 4.29 -1.22 17.22
C TRP A 32 5.53 -2.12 17.14
N GLN A 33 6.57 -1.82 17.93
CA GLN A 33 7.81 -2.59 17.95
C GLN A 33 7.58 -4.02 18.46
N HIS A 34 6.64 -4.19 19.38
CA HIS A 34 6.22 -5.48 19.92
C HIS A 34 4.92 -6.01 19.26
N GLY A 35 4.68 -5.67 17.98
CA GLY A 35 3.58 -6.25 17.21
C GLY A 35 2.17 -5.78 17.58
N ARG A 36 2.02 -4.69 18.36
CA ARG A 36 0.70 -4.18 18.79
C ARG A 36 -0.05 -3.38 17.71
N ALA A 37 0.53 -3.17 16.53
CA ALA A 37 -0.07 -2.43 15.43
C ALA A 37 -0.23 -3.33 14.19
N ALA A 38 -1.43 -3.79 13.91
CA ALA A 38 -1.78 -4.60 12.74
C ALA A 38 -2.29 -3.76 11.57
N VAL A 39 -1.74 -2.57 11.38
CA VAL A 39 -1.94 -1.66 10.25
C VAL A 39 -0.85 -0.59 10.26
N TYR A 40 -0.52 -0.01 9.10
CA TYR A 40 0.47 1.08 8.88
C TYR A 40 1.94 0.70 9.12
N ILE A 41 2.26 -0.30 9.93
CA ILE A 41 3.61 -0.73 10.26
C ILE A 41 3.88 -2.12 9.68
N PHE A 42 5.05 -2.28 9.07
CA PHE A 42 5.50 -3.54 8.47
C PHE A 42 6.82 -3.93 9.13
N ASN A 43 6.71 -4.49 10.34
CA ASN A 43 7.87 -4.92 11.11
C ASN A 43 8.28 -6.34 10.71
N ALA A 44 9.45 -6.44 10.06
CA ALA A 44 10.04 -7.71 9.61
C ALA A 44 11.11 -8.26 10.56
N GLY A 45 11.34 -7.60 11.69
CA GLY A 45 12.38 -7.94 12.66
C GLY A 45 13.38 -6.79 12.85
N GLU A 46 14.00 -6.76 14.02
CA GLU A 46 14.93 -5.68 14.40
C GLU A 46 16.17 -5.62 13.51
N ASP A 47 16.66 -6.76 13.03
CA ASP A 47 17.77 -6.86 12.09
C ASP A 47 17.48 -6.14 10.78
N VAL A 48 16.31 -6.39 10.19
CA VAL A 48 15.86 -5.72 8.95
C VAL A 48 15.68 -4.22 9.18
N MET A 49 15.07 -3.84 10.31
CA MET A 49 14.88 -2.43 10.66
C MET A 49 16.21 -1.72 10.90
N GLN A 50 17.22 -2.41 11.46
CA GLN A 50 18.54 -1.84 11.66
C GLN A 50 19.22 -1.56 10.31
N VAL A 51 19.19 -2.52 9.39
CA VAL A 51 19.72 -2.33 8.03
C VAL A 51 19.03 -1.15 7.33
N ALA A 52 17.70 -1.05 7.45
CA ALA A 52 16.95 0.06 6.86
C ALA A 52 17.35 1.42 7.44
N ARG A 53 17.56 1.52 8.78
CA ARG A 53 17.99 2.74 9.46
C ARG A 53 19.40 3.16 9.07
N ASP A 54 20.33 2.20 9.08
CA ASP A 54 21.74 2.47 8.78
C ASP A 54 21.92 2.92 7.33
N ALA A 55 21.30 2.24 6.39
CA ALA A 55 21.32 2.63 4.98
C ALA A 55 20.67 4.02 4.76
N TYR A 56 19.54 4.30 5.44
CA TYR A 56 18.91 5.60 5.39
C TYR A 56 19.85 6.70 5.91
N GLY A 57 20.52 6.45 7.04
CA GLY A 57 21.46 7.38 7.65
C GLY A 57 22.66 7.69 6.76
N LEU A 58 23.19 6.69 6.05
CA LEU A 58 24.33 6.86 5.12
C LEU A 58 24.00 7.83 3.97
N PHE A 59 22.75 7.90 3.51
CA PHE A 59 22.32 8.68 2.35
C PHE A 59 21.29 9.77 2.71
N GLN A 60 21.25 10.21 3.96
CA GLN A 60 20.24 11.17 4.41
C GLN A 60 20.37 12.56 3.78
N ALA A 61 21.56 12.94 3.34
CA ALA A 61 21.87 14.26 2.77
C ALA A 61 21.74 14.28 1.24
N GLU A 62 21.82 13.12 0.58
CA GLU A 62 21.74 12.97 -0.86
C GLU A 62 20.29 12.93 -1.33
N ASN A 63 20.08 13.20 -2.64
CA ASN A 63 18.75 13.18 -3.22
C ASN A 63 18.74 12.61 -4.66
N GLY A 64 17.59 12.04 -5.05
CA GLY A 64 17.37 11.43 -6.37
C GLY A 64 17.03 12.43 -7.49
N LEU A 65 17.09 13.75 -7.26
CA LEU A 65 16.85 14.77 -8.29
C LEU A 65 18.05 14.93 -9.23
N GLY A 66 19.28 14.87 -8.67
CA GLY A 66 20.51 15.17 -9.40
C GLY A 66 21.32 13.90 -9.71
N PRO A 67 20.98 13.10 -10.74
CA PRO A 67 21.66 11.85 -11.04
C PRO A 67 23.13 12.01 -11.43
N LEU A 68 23.55 13.20 -11.88
CA LEU A 68 24.94 13.52 -12.16
C LEU A 68 25.74 13.75 -10.85
N ALA A 69 25.10 14.30 -9.84
CA ALA A 69 25.72 14.53 -8.53
C ALA A 69 25.78 13.24 -7.69
N PHE A 70 24.76 12.41 -7.80
CA PHE A 70 24.58 11.20 -7.00
C PHE A 70 24.33 9.95 -7.88
N PRO A 71 25.34 9.52 -8.67
CA PRO A 71 25.20 8.36 -9.57
C PRO A 71 24.95 7.05 -8.80
N SER A 72 25.39 6.95 -7.53
CA SER A 72 25.11 5.81 -6.65
C SER A 72 23.62 5.62 -6.41
N LEU A 73 22.88 6.68 -6.14
CA LEU A 73 21.42 6.61 -5.94
C LEU A 73 20.70 6.20 -7.21
N ARG A 74 21.17 6.70 -8.36
CA ARG A 74 20.63 6.29 -9.65
C ARG A 74 20.83 4.79 -9.88
N SER A 75 22.02 4.27 -9.64
CA SER A 75 22.31 2.84 -9.78
C SER A 75 21.47 1.99 -8.83
N MET A 76 21.31 2.42 -7.57
CA MET A 76 20.42 1.73 -6.61
C MET A 76 18.95 1.72 -7.07
N GLU A 77 18.46 2.83 -7.62
CA GLU A 77 17.10 2.90 -8.16
C GLU A 77 16.94 2.00 -9.38
N GLU A 78 17.93 1.95 -10.28
CA GLU A 78 17.94 1.04 -11.45
C GLU A 78 17.86 -0.44 -10.99
N ASP A 79 18.62 -0.84 -9.98
CA ASP A 79 18.59 -2.19 -9.41
C ASP A 79 17.21 -2.50 -8.81
N ILE A 80 16.65 -1.59 -7.99
CA ILE A 80 15.33 -1.75 -7.37
C ILE A 80 14.24 -1.95 -8.44
N ILE A 81 14.28 -1.13 -9.51
CA ILE A 81 13.31 -1.23 -10.60
C ILE A 81 13.50 -2.53 -11.37
N GLY A 82 14.74 -2.95 -11.63
CA GLY A 82 15.05 -4.23 -12.28
C GLY A 82 14.49 -5.42 -11.50
N ILE A 83 14.74 -5.47 -10.18
CA ILE A 83 14.21 -6.52 -9.30
C ILE A 83 12.69 -6.49 -9.27
N GLY A 84 12.08 -5.29 -9.17
CA GLY A 84 10.61 -5.17 -9.16
C GLY A 84 9.97 -5.63 -10.47
N LEU A 85 10.59 -5.36 -11.61
CA LEU A 85 10.12 -5.83 -12.92
C LEU A 85 10.24 -7.35 -13.08
N ASP A 86 11.32 -7.94 -12.58
CA ASP A 86 11.51 -9.40 -12.57
C ASP A 86 10.42 -10.09 -11.73
N LEU A 87 10.18 -9.59 -10.51
CA LEU A 87 9.13 -10.11 -9.62
C LEU A 87 7.70 -9.98 -10.20
N LEU A 88 7.49 -9.02 -11.10
CA LEU A 88 6.19 -8.71 -11.68
C LEU A 88 6.06 -9.13 -13.16
N ASP A 89 6.90 -10.05 -13.62
CA ASP A 89 6.89 -10.61 -14.98
C ASP A 89 6.93 -9.51 -16.06
N GLY A 90 7.74 -8.46 -15.84
CA GLY A 90 7.87 -7.33 -16.74
C GLY A 90 8.49 -7.74 -18.09
N PRO A 91 7.86 -7.40 -19.24
CA PRO A 91 8.48 -7.60 -20.53
C PRO A 91 9.77 -6.75 -20.68
N SER A 92 10.60 -7.06 -21.66
CA SER A 92 11.91 -6.42 -21.83
C SER A 92 11.86 -4.90 -22.01
N GLU A 93 10.75 -4.37 -22.52
CA GLU A 93 10.49 -2.93 -22.70
C GLU A 93 9.85 -2.28 -21.47
N ALA A 94 9.51 -3.06 -20.44
CA ALA A 94 8.95 -2.52 -19.20
C ALA A 94 9.97 -1.66 -18.47
N CYS A 95 9.48 -0.65 -17.79
CA CYS A 95 10.29 0.34 -17.10
C CYS A 95 9.55 0.88 -15.87
N GLY A 96 10.23 1.66 -15.06
CA GLY A 96 9.62 2.23 -13.87
C GLY A 96 10.50 3.29 -13.23
N ASN A 97 10.05 3.77 -12.08
CA ASN A 97 10.81 4.62 -11.19
C ASN A 97 10.29 4.51 -9.77
N MET A 98 11.13 4.89 -8.81
CA MET A 98 10.70 5.04 -7.43
C MET A 98 9.89 6.32 -7.25
N THR A 99 8.95 6.24 -6.30
CA THR A 99 8.10 7.35 -5.83
C THR A 99 8.13 7.41 -4.30
N SER A 100 7.54 8.45 -3.73
CA SER A 100 7.50 8.64 -2.28
C SER A 100 6.47 7.79 -1.54
N GLY A 101 5.59 7.09 -2.26
CA GLY A 101 4.53 6.28 -1.68
C GLY A 101 3.42 5.94 -2.66
N GLY A 102 2.57 4.96 -2.33
CA GLY A 102 1.50 4.48 -3.20
C GLY A 102 0.55 5.57 -3.69
N THR A 103 0.28 6.58 -2.88
CA THR A 103 -0.53 7.72 -3.32
C THR A 103 0.13 8.45 -4.49
N GLU A 104 1.45 8.71 -4.44
CA GLU A 104 2.16 9.33 -5.56
C GLU A 104 2.18 8.41 -6.79
N SER A 105 2.44 7.12 -6.59
CA SER A 105 2.42 6.12 -7.66
C SER A 105 1.07 6.10 -8.39
N ILE A 106 -0.04 6.11 -7.65
CA ILE A 106 -1.41 6.16 -8.20
C ILE A 106 -1.66 7.49 -8.93
N LEU A 107 -1.27 8.64 -8.33
CA LEU A 107 -1.41 9.94 -8.99
C LEU A 107 -0.67 9.96 -10.33
N LEU A 108 0.57 9.49 -10.35
CA LEU A 108 1.39 9.43 -11.57
C LEU A 108 0.81 8.46 -12.60
N ALA A 109 0.27 7.29 -12.20
CA ALA A 109 -0.37 6.37 -13.12
C ALA A 109 -1.59 7.02 -13.81
N VAL A 110 -2.45 7.69 -13.05
CA VAL A 110 -3.62 8.42 -13.59
C VAL A 110 -3.18 9.58 -14.47
N LYS A 111 -2.17 10.37 -14.05
CA LYS A 111 -1.60 11.46 -14.85
C LYS A 111 -1.04 10.93 -16.17
N THR A 112 -0.27 9.85 -16.13
CA THR A 112 0.36 9.24 -17.32
C THR A 112 -0.70 8.78 -18.33
N CYS A 113 -1.72 8.08 -17.87
CA CYS A 113 -2.84 7.64 -18.71
C CYS A 113 -3.57 8.83 -19.34
N ARG A 114 -3.87 9.89 -18.56
CA ARG A 114 -4.51 11.13 -19.03
C ARG A 114 -3.65 11.80 -20.12
N ASP A 115 -2.37 12.00 -19.86
CA ASP A 115 -1.48 12.73 -20.75
C ASP A 115 -1.21 11.96 -22.05
N GLN A 116 -1.15 10.61 -21.98
CA GLN A 116 -1.12 9.77 -23.17
C GLN A 116 -2.42 9.94 -23.99
N ALA A 117 -3.57 9.96 -23.35
CA ALA A 117 -4.85 10.17 -24.05
C ALA A 117 -4.90 11.55 -24.71
N MET A 118 -4.42 12.60 -24.03
CA MET A 118 -4.30 13.96 -24.60
C MET A 118 -3.35 14.00 -25.80
N SER A 119 -2.19 13.35 -25.72
CA SER A 119 -1.23 13.31 -26.82
C SER A 119 -1.79 12.61 -28.08
N ARG A 120 -2.74 11.72 -27.90
CA ARG A 120 -3.50 11.05 -28.96
C ARG A 120 -4.73 11.83 -29.43
N GLY A 121 -4.89 13.09 -28.99
CA GLY A 121 -5.97 13.99 -29.40
C GLY A 121 -7.32 13.73 -28.72
N ARG A 122 -7.38 12.95 -27.63
CA ARG A 122 -8.63 12.73 -26.90
C ARG A 122 -9.04 13.97 -26.11
N SER A 123 -10.33 14.32 -26.15
CA SER A 123 -10.89 15.34 -25.27
C SER A 123 -10.86 14.86 -23.81
N MET A 124 -10.60 15.79 -22.91
CA MET A 124 -10.73 15.54 -21.46
C MET A 124 -12.11 15.92 -20.91
N GLU A 125 -12.98 16.48 -21.72
CA GLU A 125 -14.37 16.76 -21.34
C GLU A 125 -15.12 15.43 -21.13
N GLY A 126 -15.64 15.20 -19.91
CA GLY A 126 -16.29 13.95 -19.54
C GLY A 126 -15.35 12.76 -19.30
N ALA A 127 -14.04 12.95 -19.51
CA ALA A 127 -13.06 11.87 -19.31
C ALA A 127 -13.05 11.38 -17.86
N HIS A 128 -13.03 10.06 -17.69
CA HIS A 128 -13.11 9.44 -16.37
C HIS A 128 -12.36 8.09 -16.32
N ILE A 129 -12.17 7.60 -15.08
CA ILE A 129 -11.71 6.26 -14.81
C ILE A 129 -12.84 5.42 -14.21
N VAL A 130 -12.79 4.09 -14.40
CA VAL A 130 -13.73 3.11 -13.82
C VAL A 130 -12.97 2.25 -12.82
N VAL A 131 -13.46 2.21 -11.59
CA VAL A 131 -12.80 1.53 -10.47
C VAL A 131 -13.81 0.72 -9.66
N PRO A 132 -13.43 -0.40 -9.01
CA PRO A 132 -14.31 -1.06 -8.03
C PRO A 132 -14.50 -0.17 -6.80
N SER A 133 -15.59 -0.38 -6.06
CA SER A 133 -15.86 0.38 -4.83
C SER A 133 -14.77 0.19 -3.75
N THR A 134 -13.99 -0.87 -3.84
CA THR A 134 -12.84 -1.17 -2.98
C THR A 134 -11.54 -0.46 -3.34
N ALA A 135 -11.45 0.20 -4.50
CA ALA A 135 -10.24 0.89 -4.92
C ALA A 135 -9.84 1.99 -3.92
N HIS A 136 -8.54 2.13 -3.70
CA HIS A 136 -7.98 3.08 -2.73
C HIS A 136 -8.42 4.54 -3.04
N PRO A 137 -8.77 5.37 -2.01
CA PRO A 137 -9.20 6.75 -2.23
C PRO A 137 -8.17 7.67 -2.91
N ALA A 138 -6.92 7.23 -3.07
CA ALA A 138 -5.93 7.94 -3.87
C ALA A 138 -6.35 8.11 -5.34
N PHE A 139 -7.21 7.23 -5.87
CA PHE A 139 -7.79 7.39 -7.21
C PHE A 139 -8.77 8.56 -7.27
N ASP A 140 -9.61 8.75 -6.22
CA ASP A 140 -10.49 9.94 -6.13
C ASP A 140 -9.65 11.21 -6.04
N LYS A 141 -8.60 11.18 -5.22
CA LYS A 141 -7.65 12.30 -5.09
C LYS A 141 -6.97 12.63 -6.42
N ALA A 142 -6.53 11.61 -7.16
CA ALA A 142 -5.93 11.79 -8.48
C ALA A 142 -6.94 12.42 -9.47
N CYS A 143 -8.15 11.89 -9.55
CA CYS A 143 -9.19 12.43 -10.41
C CYS A 143 -9.54 13.89 -10.05
N HIS A 144 -9.67 14.19 -8.75
CA HIS A 144 -9.90 15.54 -8.27
C HIS A 144 -8.77 16.50 -8.70
N TYR A 145 -7.50 16.10 -8.56
CA TYR A 145 -6.38 16.97 -8.93
C TYR A 145 -6.21 17.16 -10.43
N PHE A 146 -6.55 16.15 -11.22
CA PHE A 146 -6.32 16.16 -12.66
C PHE A 146 -7.57 16.48 -13.49
N GLY A 147 -8.69 16.84 -12.85
CA GLY A 147 -9.92 17.23 -13.52
C GLY A 147 -10.61 16.08 -14.24
N LEU A 148 -10.48 14.85 -13.75
CA LEU A 148 -11.13 13.66 -14.29
C LEU A 148 -12.36 13.27 -13.47
N GLY A 149 -13.31 12.58 -14.11
CA GLY A 149 -14.38 11.86 -13.42
C GLY A 149 -13.88 10.52 -12.85
N ILE A 150 -14.62 9.99 -11.87
CA ILE A 150 -14.44 8.63 -11.36
C ILE A 150 -15.79 7.93 -11.28
N ARG A 151 -15.86 6.70 -11.80
CA ARG A 151 -17.06 5.84 -11.69
C ARG A 151 -16.71 4.65 -10.81
N ARG A 152 -17.28 4.63 -9.59
CA ARG A 152 -17.16 3.51 -8.67
C ARG A 152 -18.24 2.48 -8.95
N VAL A 153 -17.81 1.25 -9.27
CA VAL A 153 -18.68 0.11 -9.52
C VAL A 153 -18.74 -0.74 -8.26
N PRO A 154 -19.93 -1.11 -7.77
CA PRO A 154 -20.04 -2.03 -6.64
C PRO A 154 -19.29 -3.34 -6.92
N VAL A 155 -18.71 -3.91 -5.87
CA VAL A 155 -18.05 -5.23 -5.95
C VAL A 155 -19.07 -6.35 -6.09
N ALA A 156 -18.64 -7.49 -6.60
CA ALA A 156 -19.43 -8.73 -6.67
C ALA A 156 -19.70 -9.30 -5.24
N LYS A 157 -20.50 -10.37 -5.17
CA LYS A 157 -20.86 -11.00 -3.88
C LYS A 157 -19.66 -11.55 -3.12
N ASP A 158 -18.60 -11.94 -3.82
CA ASP A 158 -17.33 -12.38 -3.26
C ASP A 158 -16.41 -11.23 -2.85
N ARG A 159 -16.90 -9.97 -2.94
CA ARG A 159 -16.20 -8.72 -2.61
C ARG A 159 -15.01 -8.37 -3.49
N ARG A 160 -14.86 -9.01 -4.64
CA ARG A 160 -13.92 -8.64 -5.69
C ARG A 160 -14.56 -7.70 -6.70
N ALA A 161 -13.76 -7.03 -7.49
CA ALA A 161 -14.25 -6.22 -8.62
C ALA A 161 -15.17 -7.03 -9.53
N ASP A 162 -16.34 -6.50 -9.87
CA ASP A 162 -17.24 -7.11 -10.85
C ASP A 162 -16.80 -6.69 -12.27
N ALA A 163 -15.98 -7.51 -12.92
CA ALA A 163 -15.45 -7.22 -14.25
C ALA A 163 -16.55 -7.00 -15.29
N ARG A 164 -17.71 -7.70 -15.19
CA ARG A 164 -18.86 -7.51 -16.07
C ARG A 164 -19.50 -6.14 -15.87
N ALA A 165 -19.81 -5.78 -14.63
CA ALA A 165 -20.41 -4.49 -14.30
C ALA A 165 -19.44 -3.33 -14.63
N MET A 166 -18.13 -3.52 -14.42
CA MET A 166 -17.11 -2.56 -14.86
C MET A 166 -17.10 -2.41 -16.38
N GLY A 167 -17.26 -3.49 -17.13
CA GLY A 167 -17.36 -3.47 -18.59
C GLY A 167 -18.61 -2.73 -19.10
N GLU A 168 -19.72 -2.82 -18.40
CA GLU A 168 -20.95 -2.06 -18.69
C GLU A 168 -20.78 -0.55 -18.38
N ALA A 169 -19.92 -0.20 -17.42
CA ALA A 169 -19.60 1.19 -17.06
C ALA A 169 -18.59 1.85 -18.03
N VAL A 170 -17.86 1.07 -18.84
CA VAL A 170 -16.90 1.61 -19.83
C VAL A 170 -17.64 2.22 -21.01
N ASN A 171 -17.23 3.43 -21.38
CA ASN A 171 -17.71 4.12 -22.58
C ASN A 171 -16.56 4.82 -23.33
N ALA A 172 -16.90 5.63 -24.35
CA ALA A 172 -15.90 6.34 -25.16
C ALA A 172 -15.02 7.31 -24.38
N ASP A 173 -15.48 7.83 -23.22
CA ASP A 173 -14.75 8.79 -22.39
C ASP A 173 -13.93 8.10 -21.28
N THR A 174 -14.01 6.78 -21.16
CA THR A 174 -13.23 6.01 -20.17
C THR A 174 -11.77 5.96 -20.58
N LEU A 175 -10.87 6.39 -19.67
CA LEU A 175 -9.43 6.35 -19.88
C LEU A 175 -8.79 5.11 -19.27
N MET A 176 -9.21 4.72 -18.06
CA MET A 176 -8.55 3.70 -17.24
C MET A 176 -9.56 2.81 -16.53
N LEU A 177 -9.21 1.53 -16.45
CA LEU A 177 -9.74 0.56 -15.50
C LEU A 177 -8.72 0.37 -14.37
N VAL A 178 -9.21 0.07 -13.17
CA VAL A 178 -8.37 -0.24 -12.01
C VAL A 178 -8.79 -1.57 -11.43
N GLY A 179 -7.81 -2.41 -11.08
CA GLY A 179 -7.98 -3.58 -10.21
C GLY A 179 -6.91 -3.55 -9.13
N SER A 180 -7.14 -4.22 -8.01
CA SER A 180 -6.21 -4.25 -6.88
C SER A 180 -5.67 -5.65 -6.61
N ALA A 181 -4.40 -5.72 -6.22
CA ALA A 181 -3.73 -6.98 -5.91
C ALA A 181 -2.90 -6.88 -4.60
N PRO A 182 -3.50 -7.13 -3.41
CA PRO A 182 -4.93 -7.21 -3.12
C PRO A 182 -5.56 -5.85 -2.83
N CYS A 183 -6.90 -5.76 -2.80
CA CYS A 183 -7.60 -4.59 -2.33
C CYS A 183 -7.43 -4.41 -0.80
N PHE A 184 -7.26 -3.17 -0.34
CA PHE A 184 -7.04 -2.89 1.08
C PHE A 184 -8.22 -3.32 1.98
N PRO A 185 -9.51 -3.04 1.64
CA PRO A 185 -10.58 -3.32 2.58
C PRO A 185 -10.76 -4.80 2.92
N TYR A 186 -10.49 -5.71 1.97
CA TYR A 186 -10.83 -7.13 2.12
C TYR A 186 -9.65 -8.09 1.96
N GLY A 187 -8.49 -7.61 1.52
CA GLY A 187 -7.32 -8.46 1.28
C GLY A 187 -7.44 -9.41 0.10
N LEU A 188 -8.37 -9.16 -0.82
CA LEU A 188 -8.68 -10.02 -1.96
C LEU A 188 -8.04 -9.47 -3.24
N VAL A 189 -7.46 -10.35 -4.04
CA VAL A 189 -6.99 -10.01 -5.39
C VAL A 189 -8.21 -9.93 -6.31
N ASP A 190 -8.38 -8.79 -6.98
CA ASP A 190 -9.41 -8.60 -7.99
C ASP A 190 -9.19 -9.54 -9.20
N PRO A 191 -10.21 -9.83 -10.02
CA PRO A 191 -10.08 -10.69 -11.20
C PRO A 191 -9.31 -9.97 -12.32
N ILE A 192 -7.99 -9.76 -12.12
CA ILE A 192 -7.14 -8.96 -13.01
C ILE A 192 -7.07 -9.56 -14.42
N GLU A 193 -7.14 -10.88 -14.54
CA GLU A 193 -7.19 -11.56 -15.85
C GLU A 193 -8.41 -11.10 -16.67
N ALA A 194 -9.61 -11.15 -16.08
CA ALA A 194 -10.84 -10.68 -16.73
C ALA A 194 -10.80 -9.16 -17.02
N LEU A 195 -10.21 -8.36 -16.11
CA LEU A 195 -10.01 -6.92 -16.33
C LEU A 195 -8.98 -6.66 -17.46
N SER A 196 -7.96 -7.51 -17.58
CA SER A 196 -6.96 -7.43 -18.66
C SER A 196 -7.59 -7.69 -20.04
N GLU A 197 -8.41 -8.74 -20.15
CA GLU A 197 -9.16 -9.02 -21.39
C GLU A 197 -10.14 -7.88 -21.73
N LEU A 198 -10.84 -7.34 -20.72
CA LEU A 198 -11.73 -6.21 -20.89
C LEU A 198 -10.97 -4.97 -21.38
N ALA A 199 -9.84 -4.64 -20.74
CA ALA A 199 -9.02 -3.49 -21.11
C ALA A 199 -8.52 -3.58 -22.55
N GLN A 200 -8.02 -4.75 -22.98
CA GLN A 200 -7.61 -4.99 -24.36
C GLN A 200 -8.79 -4.84 -25.35
N SER A 201 -9.94 -5.44 -25.04
CA SER A 201 -11.12 -5.38 -25.92
C SER A 201 -11.69 -3.97 -26.09
N LYS A 202 -11.53 -3.12 -25.10
CA LYS A 202 -12.01 -1.72 -25.09
C LYS A 202 -10.94 -0.70 -25.47
N GLY A 203 -9.67 -1.10 -25.57
CA GLY A 203 -8.57 -0.20 -25.82
C GLY A 203 -8.36 0.85 -24.72
N VAL A 204 -8.59 0.49 -23.46
CA VAL A 204 -8.42 1.36 -22.29
C VAL A 204 -7.23 0.90 -21.44
N TRP A 205 -6.66 1.82 -20.66
CA TRP A 205 -5.56 1.52 -19.74
C TRP A 205 -6.05 0.62 -18.59
N LEU A 206 -5.28 -0.41 -18.22
CA LEU A 206 -5.48 -1.12 -16.97
C LEU A 206 -4.32 -0.82 -16.01
N HIS A 207 -4.64 -0.24 -14.87
CA HIS A 207 -3.72 -0.08 -13.75
C HIS A 207 -4.01 -1.12 -12.67
N VAL A 208 -2.97 -1.82 -12.21
CA VAL A 208 -3.06 -2.72 -11.05
C VAL A 208 -2.47 -2.02 -9.84
N ASP A 209 -3.31 -1.73 -8.86
CA ASP A 209 -2.87 -1.27 -7.54
C ASP A 209 -2.37 -2.48 -6.73
N ALA A 210 -1.07 -2.74 -6.83
CA ALA A 210 -0.37 -3.74 -6.04
C ALA A 210 0.48 -3.10 -4.92
N CYS A 211 0.08 -1.93 -4.42
CA CYS A 211 0.79 -1.26 -3.31
C CYS A 211 0.97 -2.17 -2.08
N VAL A 212 0.05 -3.11 -1.85
CA VAL A 212 0.19 -4.14 -0.81
C VAL A 212 0.92 -5.38 -1.34
N GLY A 213 0.64 -5.81 -2.57
CA GLY A 213 1.00 -7.14 -3.04
C GLY A 213 2.28 -7.26 -3.84
N ALA A 214 2.78 -6.18 -4.47
CA ALA A 214 3.91 -6.25 -5.39
C ALA A 214 5.16 -6.93 -4.80
N TYR A 215 5.44 -6.68 -3.53
CA TYR A 215 6.58 -7.25 -2.79
C TYR A 215 6.17 -8.31 -1.75
N PHE A 216 4.97 -8.89 -1.90
CA PHE A 216 4.47 -9.98 -1.06
C PHE A 216 3.96 -11.16 -1.89
N LEU A 217 3.09 -10.91 -2.86
CA LEU A 217 2.40 -11.96 -3.63
C LEU A 217 3.36 -12.88 -4.41
N PRO A 218 4.45 -12.38 -5.06
CA PRO A 218 5.40 -13.26 -5.72
C PRO A 218 6.03 -14.26 -4.75
N PHE A 219 6.45 -13.83 -3.57
CA PHE A 219 7.08 -14.68 -2.56
C PHE A 219 6.08 -15.64 -1.90
N ALA A 220 4.82 -15.22 -1.70
CA ALA A 220 3.76 -16.11 -1.25
C ALA A 220 3.50 -17.21 -2.30
N ARG A 221 3.47 -16.86 -3.59
CA ARG A 221 3.33 -17.82 -4.71
C ARG A 221 4.50 -18.80 -4.75
N MET A 222 5.74 -18.33 -4.56
CA MET A 222 6.94 -19.20 -4.47
C MET A 222 6.89 -20.17 -3.29
N ASN A 223 6.17 -19.82 -2.22
CA ASN A 223 5.92 -20.69 -1.07
C ASN A 223 4.70 -21.61 -1.25
N GLY A 224 4.09 -21.64 -2.43
CA GLY A 224 2.96 -22.53 -2.76
C GLY A 224 1.58 -21.98 -2.40
N VAL A 225 1.48 -20.70 -1.98
CA VAL A 225 0.17 -20.05 -1.80
C VAL A 225 -0.45 -19.81 -3.17
N GLU A 226 -1.72 -20.18 -3.33
CA GLU A 226 -2.47 -19.89 -4.56
C GLU A 226 -2.71 -18.38 -4.67
N VAL A 227 -2.07 -17.76 -5.66
CA VAL A 227 -2.20 -16.34 -5.98
C VAL A 227 -2.66 -16.20 -7.42
N PRO A 228 -3.82 -15.59 -7.69
CA PRO A 228 -4.28 -15.31 -9.04
C PRO A 228 -3.27 -14.49 -9.85
N ALA A 229 -3.31 -14.57 -11.17
CA ALA A 229 -2.51 -13.73 -12.05
C ALA A 229 -2.88 -12.25 -11.86
N PHE A 230 -1.87 -11.38 -11.70
CA PHE A 230 -2.10 -9.96 -11.43
C PHE A 230 -1.04 -9.02 -12.03
N SER A 231 0.07 -9.59 -12.50
CA SER A 231 1.26 -8.84 -12.92
C SER A 231 1.27 -8.55 -14.44
N PHE A 232 2.43 -8.16 -14.96
CA PHE A 232 2.64 -8.01 -16.40
C PHE A 232 2.60 -9.34 -17.18
N GLU A 233 2.49 -10.49 -16.50
CA GLU A 233 2.13 -11.76 -17.15
C GLU A 233 0.83 -11.64 -17.96
N LEU A 234 -0.06 -10.71 -17.57
CA LEU A 234 -1.31 -10.41 -18.27
C LEU A 234 -1.12 -9.26 -19.28
N PRO A 235 -1.39 -9.50 -20.57
CA PRO A 235 -1.02 -8.56 -21.63
C PRO A 235 -1.79 -7.22 -21.61
N GLY A 236 -2.97 -7.17 -20.98
CA GLY A 236 -3.77 -5.94 -20.85
C GLY A 236 -3.32 -5.01 -19.71
N VAL A 237 -2.44 -5.46 -18.80
CA VAL A 237 -1.93 -4.63 -17.71
C VAL A 237 -0.96 -3.59 -18.28
N SER A 238 -1.27 -2.32 -18.09
CA SER A 238 -0.49 -1.18 -18.60
C SER A 238 0.49 -0.64 -17.56
N SER A 239 0.09 -0.60 -16.29
CA SER A 239 0.93 -0.12 -15.18
C SER A 239 0.62 -0.82 -13.87
N ILE A 240 1.62 -0.86 -12.98
CA ILE A 240 1.50 -1.46 -11.64
C ILE A 240 2.14 -0.53 -10.63
N SER A 241 1.46 -0.26 -9.50
CA SER A 241 2.05 0.40 -8.32
C SER A 241 2.43 -0.61 -7.25
N GLY A 242 3.58 -0.42 -6.57
CA GLY A 242 4.05 -1.31 -5.52
C GLY A 242 4.81 -0.57 -4.42
N ASP A 243 4.44 -0.78 -3.14
CA ASP A 243 5.07 -0.06 -2.03
C ASP A 243 6.20 -0.86 -1.39
N LEU A 244 7.43 -0.38 -1.57
CA LEU A 244 8.62 -0.90 -0.89
C LEU A 244 8.56 -0.73 0.62
N HIS A 245 7.95 0.37 1.10
CA HIS A 245 7.80 0.65 2.53
C HIS A 245 6.64 -0.12 3.19
N LYS A 246 6.00 -1.05 2.48
CA LYS A 246 5.07 -2.06 3.02
C LYS A 246 5.82 -3.40 3.12
N TYR A 247 5.51 -4.36 2.28
CA TYR A 247 6.15 -5.68 2.34
C TYR A 247 7.54 -5.74 1.67
N GLY A 248 8.02 -4.63 1.11
CA GLY A 248 9.44 -4.46 0.82
C GLY A 248 10.27 -4.10 2.04
N TYR A 249 9.62 -3.81 3.20
CA TYR A 249 10.21 -3.52 4.52
C TYR A 249 11.19 -2.36 4.56
N ALA A 250 11.21 -1.53 3.53
CA ALA A 250 12.02 -0.33 3.45
C ALA A 250 11.50 0.78 4.38
N SER A 251 12.35 1.76 4.66
CA SER A 251 11.95 2.99 5.35
C SER A 251 10.84 3.71 4.58
N LYS A 252 9.95 4.42 5.30
CA LYS A 252 8.86 5.18 4.70
C LYS A 252 9.39 6.20 3.68
N GLY A 253 8.60 6.46 2.64
CA GLY A 253 9.01 7.30 1.51
C GLY A 253 9.53 6.51 0.31
N ALA A 254 9.26 5.19 0.24
CA ALA A 254 9.69 4.30 -0.82
C ALA A 254 8.51 3.52 -1.41
N SER A 255 8.22 3.75 -2.67
CA SER A 255 7.25 3.03 -3.50
C SER A 255 7.76 2.98 -4.94
N THR A 256 7.10 2.24 -5.80
CA THR A 256 7.45 2.10 -7.22
C THR A 256 6.22 2.24 -8.10
N LEU A 257 6.42 2.77 -9.29
CA LEU A 257 5.45 2.74 -10.38
C LEU A 257 6.13 2.13 -11.59
N PHE A 258 5.52 1.10 -12.14
CA PHE A 258 5.96 0.38 -13.32
C PHE A 258 5.01 0.60 -14.49
N HIS A 259 5.55 0.68 -15.69
CA HIS A 259 4.84 0.76 -16.96
C HIS A 259 5.27 -0.39 -17.86
N ARG A 260 4.34 -0.90 -18.65
CA ARG A 260 4.64 -1.97 -19.61
C ARG A 260 5.66 -1.57 -20.67
N SER A 261 5.76 -0.27 -20.98
CA SER A 261 6.71 0.22 -21.99
C SER A 261 7.21 1.64 -21.69
N GLU A 262 8.38 1.97 -22.24
CA GLU A 262 8.93 3.32 -22.18
C GLU A 262 8.04 4.33 -22.91
N GLU A 263 7.35 3.93 -24.01
CA GLU A 263 6.36 4.80 -24.68
C GLU A 263 5.30 5.30 -23.69
N GLN A 264 4.78 4.42 -22.87
CA GLN A 264 3.81 4.81 -21.84
C GLN A 264 4.44 5.74 -20.81
N ARG A 265 5.65 5.41 -20.30
CA ARG A 265 6.35 6.17 -19.26
C ARG A 265 6.73 7.59 -19.71
N THR A 266 6.97 7.85 -20.98
CA THR A 266 7.30 9.21 -21.48
C THR A 266 6.22 10.23 -21.12
N HIS A 267 4.95 9.82 -21.02
CA HIS A 267 3.83 10.70 -20.62
C HIS A 267 3.78 10.98 -19.11
N GLN A 268 4.58 10.26 -18.30
CA GLN A 268 4.76 10.57 -16.88
C GLN A 268 5.68 11.74 -16.63
N ILE A 269 6.71 11.87 -17.47
CA ILE A 269 7.82 12.79 -17.28
C ILE A 269 7.36 14.23 -17.53
N PHE A 270 7.63 15.12 -16.57
CA PHE A 270 7.49 16.55 -16.75
C PHE A 270 8.79 17.12 -17.32
N GLN A 271 8.68 18.03 -18.29
CA GLN A 271 9.80 18.73 -18.93
C GLN A 271 9.50 20.22 -19.04
N CYS A 272 10.52 21.05 -18.85
CA CYS A 272 10.47 22.49 -19.02
C CYS A 272 11.79 23.00 -19.58
N ASP A 273 11.75 23.67 -20.73
CA ASP A 273 12.90 24.25 -21.42
C ASP A 273 13.01 25.77 -21.25
N GLU A 274 11.92 26.42 -20.83
CA GLU A 274 11.80 27.88 -20.74
C GLU A 274 12.21 28.43 -19.34
N TRP A 275 13.09 27.73 -18.65
CA TRP A 275 13.56 28.14 -17.34
C TRP A 275 15.00 28.70 -17.42
N PRO A 276 15.31 29.88 -16.77
CA PRO A 276 16.65 30.48 -16.86
C PRO A 276 17.81 29.60 -16.36
N ALA A 277 17.53 28.58 -15.51
CA ALA A 277 18.53 27.61 -15.07
C ALA A 277 18.73 26.44 -16.05
N GLY A 278 18.04 26.43 -17.19
CA GLY A 278 18.17 25.43 -18.25
C GLY A 278 17.05 24.40 -18.27
N HIS A 279 17.28 23.29 -18.96
CA HIS A 279 16.33 22.20 -19.09
C HIS A 279 16.08 21.51 -17.75
N MET A 280 14.81 21.41 -17.37
CA MET A 280 14.36 20.65 -16.19
C MET A 280 13.53 19.46 -16.64
N THR A 281 13.84 18.29 -16.09
CA THR A 281 13.06 17.06 -16.28
C THR A 281 12.89 16.34 -14.96
N THR A 282 11.70 15.79 -14.70
CA THR A 282 11.44 14.99 -13.50
C THR A 282 10.35 13.94 -13.77
N PRO A 283 10.57 12.67 -13.36
CA PRO A 283 9.59 11.61 -13.51
C PRO A 283 8.59 11.54 -12.35
N THR A 284 8.74 12.35 -11.30
CA THR A 284 7.98 12.27 -10.05
C THR A 284 7.21 13.56 -9.76
N MET A 285 6.20 13.49 -8.87
CA MET A 285 5.46 14.66 -8.42
C MET A 285 6.34 15.63 -7.62
N ALA A 286 7.26 15.07 -6.82
CA ALA A 286 8.28 15.86 -6.13
C ALA A 286 9.52 15.97 -7.02
N GLY A 287 10.23 17.09 -6.95
CA GLY A 287 11.56 17.22 -7.58
C GLY A 287 12.60 16.44 -6.78
N THR A 288 12.91 16.88 -5.59
CA THR A 288 13.84 16.20 -4.68
C THR A 288 13.20 14.96 -4.08
N ARG A 289 13.88 13.81 -4.22
CA ARG A 289 13.50 12.55 -3.58
C ARG A 289 14.55 12.16 -2.53
N PRO A 290 14.16 11.68 -1.32
CA PRO A 290 15.10 11.34 -0.25
C PRO A 290 16.06 10.23 -0.67
N GLY A 291 17.38 10.49 -0.63
CA GLY A 291 18.39 9.47 -0.91
C GLY A 291 18.35 8.33 0.09
N GLY A 292 18.11 8.64 1.37
CA GLY A 292 17.97 7.64 2.42
C GLY A 292 16.84 6.61 2.14
N ALA A 293 15.72 7.02 1.54
CA ALA A 293 14.63 6.09 1.22
C ALA A 293 15.02 5.13 0.08
N ILE A 294 15.76 5.61 -0.93
CA ILE A 294 16.28 4.80 -2.04
C ILE A 294 17.30 3.80 -1.49
N ALA A 295 18.27 4.27 -0.73
CA ALA A 295 19.32 3.43 -0.14
C ALA A 295 18.76 2.38 0.84
N SER A 296 17.78 2.75 1.67
CA SER A 296 17.10 1.82 2.56
C SER A 296 16.39 0.70 1.79
N ALA A 297 15.68 1.03 0.72
CA ALA A 297 15.00 0.05 -0.11
C ALA A 297 16.00 -0.92 -0.77
N TRP A 298 17.05 -0.40 -1.37
CA TRP A 298 18.11 -1.19 -1.99
C TRP A 298 18.78 -2.13 -0.98
N ALA A 299 19.17 -1.59 0.18
CA ALA A 299 19.87 -2.35 1.21
C ALA A 299 19.01 -3.49 1.77
N VAL A 300 17.72 -3.23 2.08
CA VAL A 300 16.81 -4.26 2.60
C VAL A 300 16.57 -5.35 1.56
N MET A 301 16.39 -4.99 0.27
CA MET A 301 16.22 -5.98 -0.79
C MET A 301 17.42 -6.92 -0.90
N HIS A 302 18.62 -6.38 -0.85
CA HIS A 302 19.85 -7.18 -0.92
C HIS A 302 20.18 -7.92 0.37
N TYR A 303 19.81 -7.37 1.54
CA TYR A 303 19.98 -8.03 2.83
C TYR A 303 19.10 -9.27 2.97
N LEU A 304 17.84 -9.17 2.59
CA LEU A 304 16.90 -10.29 2.64
C LEU A 304 17.14 -11.29 1.49
N GLY A 305 17.37 -10.80 0.28
CA GLY A 305 17.38 -11.64 -0.90
C GLY A 305 16.07 -12.41 -1.08
N GLU A 306 15.98 -13.29 -2.06
CA GLU A 306 14.76 -14.09 -2.32
C GLU A 306 14.39 -14.96 -1.10
N ASP A 307 15.35 -15.67 -0.52
CA ASP A 307 15.10 -16.56 0.61
C ASP A 307 14.57 -15.82 1.84
N GLY A 308 15.11 -14.63 2.14
CA GLY A 308 14.65 -13.79 3.24
C GLY A 308 13.21 -13.28 3.02
N TYR A 309 12.88 -12.81 1.82
CA TYR A 309 11.51 -12.40 1.50
C TYR A 309 10.52 -13.57 1.54
N ARG A 310 10.91 -14.75 1.05
CA ARG A 310 10.10 -15.97 1.15
C ARG A 310 9.84 -16.34 2.60
N GLU A 311 10.86 -16.26 3.46
CA GLU A 311 10.71 -16.52 4.90
C GLU A 311 9.76 -15.50 5.54
N LYS A 312 9.87 -14.20 5.22
CA LYS A 312 8.96 -13.18 5.75
C LYS A 312 7.52 -13.39 5.26
N ALA A 313 7.32 -13.77 4.01
CA ALA A 313 6.00 -14.12 3.48
C ALA A 313 5.42 -15.36 4.18
N ARG A 314 6.23 -16.39 4.46
CA ARG A 314 5.83 -17.57 5.22
C ARG A 314 5.35 -17.19 6.62
N GLN A 315 6.11 -16.36 7.35
CA GLN A 315 5.75 -15.89 8.70
C GLN A 315 4.41 -15.13 8.70
N VAL A 316 4.16 -14.29 7.70
CA VAL A 316 2.87 -13.58 7.54
C VAL A 316 1.73 -14.57 7.32
N CYS A 317 1.91 -15.56 6.44
CA CYS A 317 0.88 -16.57 6.18
C CYS A 317 0.61 -17.44 7.42
N GLU A 318 1.64 -17.84 8.15
CA GLU A 318 1.48 -18.59 9.42
C GLU A 318 0.77 -17.77 10.50
N ALA A 319 1.11 -16.48 10.63
CA ALA A 319 0.39 -15.59 11.55
C ALA A 319 -1.10 -15.51 11.21
N ARG A 320 -1.42 -15.37 9.92
CA ARG A 320 -2.80 -15.35 9.42
C ARG A 320 -3.53 -16.66 9.71
N GLU A 321 -2.91 -17.83 9.43
CA GLU A 321 -3.50 -19.14 9.69
C GLU A 321 -3.82 -19.32 11.18
N LYS A 322 -2.84 -19.04 12.03
CA LYS A 322 -2.96 -19.13 13.47
C LYS A 322 -4.08 -18.22 14.03
N LEU A 323 -4.12 -16.97 13.55
CA LEU A 323 -5.17 -16.03 13.94
C LEU A 323 -6.54 -16.44 13.40
N THR A 324 -6.65 -16.90 12.16
CA THR A 324 -7.91 -17.39 11.59
C THR A 324 -8.48 -18.53 12.43
N GLU A 325 -7.68 -19.60 12.66
CA GLU A 325 -8.10 -20.73 13.47
C GLU A 325 -8.46 -20.35 14.90
N GLY A 326 -7.67 -19.45 15.52
CA GLY A 326 -7.91 -18.99 16.88
C GLY A 326 -9.20 -18.19 16.99
N ILE A 327 -9.43 -17.25 16.07
CA ILE A 327 -10.64 -16.41 16.04
C ILE A 327 -11.90 -17.27 15.85
N GLU A 328 -11.87 -18.25 14.94
CA GLU A 328 -13.00 -19.13 14.66
C GLU A 328 -13.34 -20.08 15.82
N ARG A 329 -12.41 -20.33 16.73
CA ARG A 329 -12.67 -21.08 17.97
C ARG A 329 -13.35 -20.23 19.05
N ILE A 330 -13.30 -18.89 18.96
CA ILE A 330 -13.94 -17.99 19.92
C ILE A 330 -15.45 -17.93 19.62
N PRO A 331 -16.34 -18.36 20.56
CA PRO A 331 -17.77 -18.39 20.31
C PRO A 331 -18.33 -17.01 19.91
N GLY A 332 -19.01 -16.95 18.79
CA GLY A 332 -19.65 -15.74 18.28
C GLY A 332 -18.79 -14.88 17.39
N LEU A 333 -17.54 -15.22 17.16
CA LEU A 333 -16.70 -14.61 16.11
C LEU A 333 -16.68 -15.47 14.85
N GLN A 334 -16.43 -14.81 13.72
CA GLN A 334 -16.20 -15.43 12.43
C GLN A 334 -15.22 -14.59 11.60
N THR A 335 -14.46 -15.23 10.73
CA THR A 335 -13.68 -14.54 9.71
C THR A 335 -14.57 -14.25 8.50
N TYR A 336 -14.24 -13.18 7.76
CA TYR A 336 -14.96 -12.79 6.56
C TYR A 336 -14.10 -12.96 5.31
N GLY A 337 -14.69 -13.53 4.26
CA GLY A 337 -14.00 -13.82 3.00
C GLY A 337 -13.16 -15.09 3.08
N GLU A 338 -12.17 -15.17 2.22
CA GLU A 338 -11.19 -16.26 2.18
C GLU A 338 -9.82 -15.67 2.51
N PRO A 339 -9.45 -15.52 3.79
CA PRO A 339 -8.19 -14.90 4.18
C PRO A 339 -7.02 -15.85 3.84
N ASN A 340 -6.46 -15.68 2.66
CA ASN A 340 -5.34 -16.49 2.16
C ASN A 340 -4.04 -15.68 1.95
N LEU A 341 -4.08 -14.36 2.21
CA LEU A 341 -2.96 -13.45 2.05
C LEU A 341 -2.64 -12.72 3.36
N SER A 342 -2.13 -11.51 3.28
CA SER A 342 -1.63 -10.73 4.43
C SER A 342 -2.68 -9.90 5.15
N ILE A 343 -3.88 -9.76 4.60
CA ILE A 343 -4.99 -9.01 5.18
C ILE A 343 -6.12 -9.96 5.52
N MET A 344 -6.67 -9.83 6.72
CA MET A 344 -7.83 -10.59 7.17
C MET A 344 -8.85 -9.71 7.89
N LEU A 345 -10.11 -10.15 7.85
CA LEU A 345 -11.21 -9.51 8.55
C LEU A 345 -11.92 -10.51 9.44
N TYR A 346 -12.34 -10.04 10.58
CA TYR A 346 -13.20 -10.82 11.46
C TYR A 346 -14.20 -9.95 12.20
N GLY A 347 -15.28 -10.54 12.65
CA GLY A 347 -16.33 -9.86 13.38
C GLY A 347 -17.37 -10.83 13.89
N SER A 348 -18.60 -10.33 14.10
CA SER A 348 -19.68 -11.08 14.71
C SER A 348 -21.02 -10.63 14.16
N ASP A 349 -21.96 -11.57 14.03
CA ASP A 349 -23.36 -11.25 13.74
C ASP A 349 -24.16 -10.89 15.02
N ARG A 350 -23.55 -11.07 16.21
CA ARG A 350 -24.18 -10.87 17.52
C ARG A 350 -23.57 -9.73 18.32
N LEU A 351 -22.26 -9.49 18.15
CA LEU A 351 -21.51 -8.49 18.90
C LEU A 351 -21.15 -7.31 17.96
N ASP A 352 -21.15 -6.09 18.49
CA ASP A 352 -20.66 -4.95 17.73
C ASP A 352 -19.12 -5.01 17.58
N ALA A 353 -18.67 -5.24 16.36
CA ALA A 353 -17.24 -5.30 16.04
C ALA A 353 -16.47 -4.03 16.43
N PHE A 354 -17.11 -2.86 16.41
CA PHE A 354 -16.46 -1.60 16.79
C PHE A 354 -16.36 -1.42 18.30
N ALA A 355 -17.33 -1.94 19.07
CA ALA A 355 -17.21 -2.02 20.51
C ALA A 355 -16.11 -3.00 20.92
N LEU A 356 -16.00 -4.15 20.22
CA LEU A 356 -14.91 -5.11 20.40
C LEU A 356 -13.56 -4.48 20.09
N TYR A 357 -13.43 -3.78 18.96
CA TYR A 357 -12.24 -3.02 18.60
C TYR A 357 -11.83 -2.03 19.71
N GLY A 358 -12.81 -1.27 20.26
CA GLY A 358 -12.55 -0.32 21.34
C GLY A 358 -12.00 -0.97 22.62
N ARG A 359 -12.36 -2.23 22.91
CA ARG A 359 -11.79 -2.99 24.02
C ARG A 359 -10.38 -3.49 23.72
N MET A 360 -10.16 -4.01 22.52
CA MET A 360 -8.82 -4.40 22.04
C MET A 360 -7.85 -3.22 22.05
N LEU A 361 -8.30 -2.05 21.60
CA LEU A 361 -7.51 -0.82 21.64
C LEU A 361 -7.10 -0.42 23.08
N LYS A 362 -8.00 -0.56 24.06
CA LYS A 362 -7.67 -0.32 25.48
C LYS A 362 -6.62 -1.29 26.04
N ARG A 363 -6.47 -2.45 25.43
CA ARG A 363 -5.42 -3.45 25.73
C ARG A 363 -4.15 -3.24 24.89
N GLY A 364 -4.09 -2.13 24.14
CA GLY A 364 -2.93 -1.75 23.35
C GLY A 364 -2.90 -2.32 21.92
N TRP A 365 -3.94 -3.04 21.47
CA TRP A 365 -4.02 -3.58 20.11
C TRP A 365 -4.63 -2.58 19.14
N PHE A 366 -3.82 -2.07 18.24
CA PHE A 366 -4.26 -1.15 17.20
C PHE A 366 -4.42 -1.87 15.87
N SER A 367 -5.59 -1.71 15.25
CA SER A 367 -5.92 -2.32 13.95
C SER A 367 -6.80 -1.40 13.10
N GLY A 368 -7.13 -1.80 11.89
CA GLY A 368 -8.14 -1.16 11.08
C GLY A 368 -9.56 -1.65 11.44
N VAL A 369 -10.55 -0.98 10.89
CA VAL A 369 -11.94 -1.42 10.87
C VAL A 369 -12.54 -1.18 9.50
N VAL A 370 -13.53 -2.01 9.12
CA VAL A 370 -14.33 -1.84 7.90
C VAL A 370 -15.81 -1.76 8.26
N THR A 371 -16.60 -1.11 7.40
CA THR A 371 -18.02 -0.84 7.64
C THR A 371 -18.95 -1.87 7.03
N GLU A 372 -18.51 -2.56 5.98
CA GLU A 372 -19.32 -3.54 5.21
C GLU A 372 -18.49 -4.78 4.86
N PRO A 373 -18.62 -5.86 5.65
CA PRO A 373 -19.35 -5.97 6.92
C PRO A 373 -18.69 -5.11 8.00
N ARG A 374 -19.40 -4.82 9.10
CA ARG A 374 -18.76 -4.21 10.29
C ARG A 374 -17.78 -5.23 10.86
N ALA A 375 -16.49 -4.98 10.70
CA ALA A 375 -15.45 -5.93 11.06
C ALA A 375 -14.16 -5.23 11.52
N ILE A 376 -13.35 -5.95 12.28
CA ILE A 376 -11.96 -5.60 12.55
C ILE A 376 -11.11 -6.07 11.39
N HIS A 377 -10.18 -5.22 10.99
CA HIS A 377 -9.31 -5.42 9.85
C HIS A 377 -7.86 -5.50 10.32
N LEU A 378 -7.21 -6.62 10.04
CA LEU A 378 -5.79 -6.83 10.34
C LEU A 378 -5.00 -6.88 9.04
N MET A 379 -3.95 -6.06 8.96
CA MET A 379 -2.90 -6.17 7.95
C MET A 379 -1.65 -6.70 8.65
N LEU A 380 -1.34 -7.96 8.40
CA LEU A 380 -0.34 -8.70 9.16
C LEU A 380 1.08 -8.45 8.63
N ALA A 381 2.04 -8.44 9.53
CA ALA A 381 3.47 -8.41 9.28
C ALA A 381 4.13 -9.58 10.01
N PRO A 382 5.40 -9.94 9.72
CA PRO A 382 6.08 -11.07 10.36
C PRO A 382 6.01 -11.08 11.89
N CYS A 383 6.13 -9.92 12.54
CA CYS A 383 6.08 -9.78 13.99
C CYS A 383 4.77 -10.28 14.63
N HIS A 384 3.66 -10.32 13.87
CA HIS A 384 2.38 -10.77 14.41
C HIS A 384 2.33 -12.28 14.68
N LEU A 385 3.24 -13.07 14.11
CA LEU A 385 3.35 -14.49 14.41
C LEU A 385 3.73 -14.73 15.89
N GLU A 386 4.63 -13.89 16.42
CA GLU A 386 5.13 -14.00 17.79
C GLU A 386 4.07 -13.64 18.83
N VAL A 387 3.20 -12.69 18.51
CA VAL A 387 2.19 -12.16 19.44
C VAL A 387 0.78 -12.71 19.21
N ALA A 388 0.60 -13.65 18.29
CA ALA A 388 -0.72 -14.18 17.91
C ALA A 388 -1.46 -14.81 19.11
N ASP A 389 -0.76 -15.57 19.96
CA ASP A 389 -1.40 -16.20 21.14
C ASP A 389 -1.87 -15.16 22.14
N GLU A 390 -1.09 -14.12 22.41
CA GLU A 390 -1.46 -13.03 23.29
C GLU A 390 -2.65 -12.24 22.74
N TYR A 391 -2.62 -11.96 21.40
CA TYR A 391 -3.76 -11.33 20.73
C TYR A 391 -5.05 -12.12 20.91
N LEU A 392 -5.01 -13.44 20.70
CA LEU A 392 -6.16 -14.32 20.81
C LEU A 392 -6.68 -14.41 22.24
N ALA A 393 -5.80 -14.47 23.25
CA ALA A 393 -6.19 -14.49 24.65
C ALA A 393 -6.90 -13.18 25.06
N ASP A 394 -6.36 -12.04 24.65
CA ASP A 394 -6.98 -10.74 24.88
C ASP A 394 -8.31 -10.60 24.15
N LEU A 395 -8.40 -11.11 22.92
CA LEU A 395 -9.62 -11.09 22.13
C LEU A 395 -10.73 -11.92 22.78
N GLU A 396 -10.43 -13.13 23.23
CA GLU A 396 -11.39 -14.00 23.94
C GLU A 396 -11.91 -13.32 25.22
N ALA A 397 -11.02 -12.71 26.01
CA ALA A 397 -11.41 -11.96 27.19
C ALA A 397 -12.29 -10.74 26.84
N CYS A 398 -11.97 -9.99 25.77
CA CYS A 398 -12.78 -8.86 25.31
C CYS A 398 -14.18 -9.29 24.84
N VAL A 399 -14.28 -10.45 24.17
CA VAL A 399 -15.58 -11.03 23.76
C VAL A 399 -16.42 -11.40 24.97
N ALA A 400 -15.83 -12.07 26.00
CA ALA A 400 -16.53 -12.42 27.23
C ALA A 400 -17.03 -11.17 27.99
N GLU A 401 -16.19 -10.14 28.10
CA GLU A 401 -16.55 -8.86 28.72
C GLU A 401 -17.69 -8.16 27.98
N LEU A 402 -17.64 -8.15 26.63
CA LEU A 402 -18.66 -7.52 25.83
C LEU A 402 -20.01 -8.25 25.91
N ALA A 403 -19.98 -9.59 25.91
CA ALA A 403 -21.17 -10.41 26.07
C ALA A 403 -21.84 -10.24 27.43
N ALA A 404 -21.07 -9.97 28.50
CA ALA A 404 -21.58 -9.76 29.85
C ALA A 404 -22.14 -8.34 30.08
N ALA A 405 -21.75 -7.36 29.26
CA ALA A 405 -22.08 -5.96 29.50
C ALA A 405 -23.44 -5.53 28.92
N ASP A 406 -24.11 -6.34 28.09
CA ASP A 406 -25.36 -6.00 27.37
C ASP A 406 -25.32 -4.60 26.69
N GLU A 407 -24.13 -4.25 26.13
CA GLU A 407 -23.87 -2.92 25.57
C GLU A 407 -24.57 -2.72 24.22
N GLN A 408 -25.27 -1.59 24.09
CA GLN A 408 -25.84 -1.12 22.82
C GLN A 408 -24.70 -0.80 21.81
N PRO A 409 -24.94 -0.94 20.48
CA PRO A 409 -23.96 -0.63 19.46
C PRO A 409 -23.39 0.79 19.60
N THR A 410 -22.07 0.90 19.62
CA THR A 410 -21.39 2.20 19.72
C THR A 410 -21.42 2.94 18.37
N GLY A 411 -21.65 4.25 18.41
CA GLY A 411 -21.66 5.13 17.22
C GLY A 411 -20.26 5.42 16.65
N HIS A 412 -19.25 4.56 16.89
CA HIS A 412 -17.92 4.75 16.33
C HIS A 412 -17.98 4.72 14.80
N GLN A 413 -17.43 5.77 14.18
CA GLN A 413 -17.22 5.82 12.74
C GLN A 413 -15.86 5.21 12.39
N ALA A 414 -15.83 4.33 11.41
CA ALA A 414 -14.58 3.88 10.84
C ALA A 414 -13.84 5.08 10.23
N ARG A 415 -12.60 5.31 10.62
CA ARG A 415 -11.74 6.33 10.03
C ARG A 415 -10.46 5.67 9.58
N TYR A 416 -10.03 5.99 8.36
CA TYR A 416 -8.77 5.52 7.82
C TYR A 416 -7.58 6.34 8.40
N ASN A 417 -7.84 7.58 8.86
CA ASN A 417 -6.86 8.48 9.49
C ASN A 417 -7.40 8.95 10.85
#